data_6e28ad26b2dd2f822515755da8613372
#
_entry.id   6e28ad26b2dd2f822515755da8613372
#
_cell.length_a   1.000
_cell.length_b   1.000
_cell.length_c   1.000
_cell.angle_alpha   90.00
_cell.angle_beta   90.00
_cell.angle_gamma   90.00
#
_symmetry.space_group_name_H-M   'P 1'
#
loop_
_entity.id
_entity.type
_entity.pdbx_description
1 polymer ?
#
loop_
_entity_poly.entity_id
_entity_poly.type
_entity_poly.pdbx_seq_one_letter_code
_entity_poly.pdbx_strand_id
1 'polypeptide(L)'
;MIARNIQTEKPAFCRTTKAQKLLAGILAAGLVLGLAACATTQRTRSVTESGFLKDYSQLKPGRRDQAKRVYIDPSADWSKYTGVCIEPIELWHSDDPKSKLGRLSKEDQELLVNYFYTALNEHLAKDFHLVNQAGPGVLVIHCAITEAKKSRPVSNLVSSIVPYGRALSLAKRVVFGTGLGVGECQVEGEFLDGQTGQRLAAVVDRRAGTKALRSKFDGSFGDVKLAMDYWAEHLDGRMAQLRDAKRAKKQDL
;
A
#
# COMPACT_ATOMS: atom_id res chain seq x y z
N MET A 1 -3.64 53.12 64.44
CA MET A 1 -3.36 52.98 63.01
C MET A 1 -2.42 51.79 62.84
N ILE A 2 -2.92 50.62 62.42
CA ILE A 2 -2.17 49.39 62.26
C ILE A 2 -2.03 49.12 60.77
N ALA A 3 -0.82 49.28 60.22
CA ALA A 3 -0.50 48.94 58.86
C ALA A 3 -0.21 47.44 58.77
N ARG A 4 -1.03 46.67 58.04
CA ARG A 4 -0.78 45.24 57.70
C ARG A 4 0.17 45.18 56.52
N ASN A 5 1.29 44.54 56.75
CA ASN A 5 2.29 44.21 55.76
C ASN A 5 1.83 42.95 55.01
N ILE A 6 1.46 43.08 53.70
CA ILE A 6 1.10 41.96 52.84
C ILE A 6 2.38 41.53 52.14
N GLN A 7 2.94 40.42 52.58
CA GLN A 7 4.02 39.72 51.86
C GLN A 7 3.40 38.95 50.67
N THR A 8 3.77 39.32 49.48
CA THR A 8 3.45 38.59 48.25
C THR A 8 4.44 37.42 48.09
N GLU A 9 4.00 36.22 48.41
CA GLU A 9 4.75 34.97 48.08
C GLU A 9 4.80 34.79 46.55
N LYS A 10 6.02 34.68 46.01
CA LYS A 10 6.26 34.30 44.59
C LYS A 10 6.05 32.82 44.46
N PRO A 11 5.36 32.31 43.40
CA PRO A 11 5.19 30.89 43.21
C PRO A 11 6.55 30.21 42.93
N ALA A 12 6.83 29.16 43.66
CA ALA A 12 8.02 28.33 43.47
C ALA A 12 8.00 27.68 42.09
N PHE A 13 8.91 28.11 41.23
CA PHE A 13 9.16 27.49 39.93
C PHE A 13 9.76 26.10 40.14
N CYS A 14 8.93 25.07 39.93
CA CYS A 14 9.34 23.67 40.03
C CYS A 14 10.43 23.35 39.00
N ARG A 15 11.70 23.38 39.43
CA ARG A 15 12.85 22.96 38.61
C ARG A 15 12.75 21.45 38.39
N THR A 16 12.32 21.06 37.19
CA THR A 16 12.39 19.66 36.75
C THR A 16 13.81 19.16 36.81
N THR A 17 14.04 18.10 37.59
CA THR A 17 15.37 17.51 37.80
C THR A 17 15.87 16.89 36.48
N LYS A 18 17.23 16.83 36.31
CA LYS A 18 17.84 16.21 35.12
C LYS A 18 17.33 14.79 34.88
N ALA A 19 16.96 14.05 35.90
CA ALA A 19 16.38 12.72 35.83
C ALA A 19 14.98 12.72 35.15
N GLN A 20 14.13 13.70 35.46
CA GLN A 20 12.81 13.81 34.82
C GLN A 20 12.91 14.14 33.30
N LYS A 21 13.90 14.97 32.93
CA LYS A 21 14.17 15.25 31.50
C LYS A 21 14.73 14.04 30.74
N LEU A 22 15.56 13.23 31.41
CA LEU A 22 16.06 11.97 30.84
C LEU A 22 14.93 10.93 30.67
N LEU A 23 14.07 10.77 31.67
CA LEU A 23 12.91 9.86 31.58
C LEU A 23 11.93 10.30 30.47
N ALA A 24 11.63 11.59 30.36
CA ALA A 24 10.77 12.12 29.29
C ALA A 24 11.40 11.91 27.89
N GLY A 25 12.72 12.06 27.76
CA GLY A 25 13.46 11.78 26.53
C GLY A 25 13.42 10.31 26.11
N ILE A 26 13.55 9.40 27.07
CA ILE A 26 13.49 7.94 26.83
C ILE A 26 12.06 7.51 26.46
N LEU A 27 11.03 8.06 27.11
CA LEU A 27 9.62 7.80 26.76
C LEU A 27 9.28 8.32 25.36
N ALA A 28 9.74 9.52 25.00
CA ALA A 28 9.52 10.10 23.66
C ALA A 28 10.26 9.30 22.57
N ALA A 29 11.49 8.86 22.82
CA ALA A 29 12.25 8.01 21.90
C ALA A 29 11.60 6.63 21.72
N GLY A 30 11.06 6.04 22.81
CA GLY A 30 10.33 4.77 22.77
C GLY A 30 9.03 4.86 21.96
N LEU A 31 8.31 5.98 22.03
CA LEU A 31 7.07 6.21 21.28
C LEU A 31 7.34 6.37 19.78
N VAL A 32 8.44 7.01 19.38
CA VAL A 32 8.82 7.19 17.97
C VAL A 32 9.29 5.88 17.34
N LEU A 33 9.97 5.00 18.07
CA LEU A 33 10.38 3.68 17.59
C LEU A 33 9.19 2.70 17.42
N GLY A 34 8.11 2.88 18.18
CA GLY A 34 6.90 2.05 18.09
C GLY A 34 6.09 2.23 16.78
N LEU A 35 6.20 3.38 16.11
CA LEU A 35 5.43 3.69 14.91
C LEU A 35 6.05 3.14 13.61
N ALA A 36 7.29 2.66 13.63
CA ALA A 36 7.97 2.12 12.45
C ALA A 36 7.70 0.61 12.21
N ALA A 37 6.95 -0.07 13.07
CA ALA A 37 6.86 -1.53 13.10
C ALA A 37 5.69 -2.13 12.29
N CYS A 38 4.87 -1.34 11.60
CA CYS A 38 3.64 -1.83 10.96
C CYS A 38 3.70 -2.03 9.44
N ALA A 39 4.84 -1.96 8.78
CA ALA A 39 4.92 -2.29 7.36
C ALA A 39 4.90 -3.82 7.17
N THR A 40 3.71 -4.39 6.97
CA THR A 40 3.50 -5.83 6.70
C THR A 40 3.94 -6.25 5.30
N THR A 41 4.08 -5.29 4.38
CA THR A 41 4.56 -5.51 3.00
C THR A 41 5.64 -4.50 2.62
N GLN A 42 6.46 -4.85 1.64
CA GLN A 42 7.51 -3.98 1.11
C GLN A 42 7.41 -3.86 -0.41
N ARG A 43 7.67 -2.67 -0.95
CA ARG A 43 7.74 -2.43 -2.39
C ARG A 43 9.00 -3.11 -2.97
N THR A 44 8.86 -3.85 -4.06
CA THR A 44 10.00 -4.48 -4.74
C THR A 44 10.85 -3.44 -5.47
N ARG A 45 12.07 -3.83 -5.91
CA ARG A 45 12.96 -2.92 -6.65
C ARG A 45 12.50 -2.67 -8.08
N SER A 46 11.89 -3.65 -8.72
CA SER A 46 11.47 -3.59 -10.11
C SER A 46 10.07 -4.17 -10.30
N VAL A 47 9.43 -3.71 -11.35
CA VAL A 47 8.18 -4.24 -11.91
C VAL A 47 8.43 -4.63 -13.37
N THR A 48 7.62 -5.53 -13.90
CA THR A 48 7.62 -5.93 -15.30
C THR A 48 6.33 -5.43 -15.93
N GLU A 49 6.38 -4.85 -17.11
CA GLU A 49 5.21 -4.52 -17.90
C GLU A 49 4.63 -5.82 -18.46
N SER A 50 3.38 -6.11 -18.15
CA SER A 50 2.75 -7.38 -18.53
C SER A 50 2.04 -7.34 -19.89
N GLY A 51 1.83 -6.16 -20.42
CA GLY A 51 1.00 -5.93 -21.62
C GLY A 51 -0.47 -5.64 -21.32
N PHE A 52 -0.90 -5.71 -20.05
CA PHE A 52 -2.30 -5.44 -19.65
C PHE A 52 -2.73 -4.01 -20.00
N LEU A 53 -1.92 -3.01 -19.65
CA LEU A 53 -2.24 -1.59 -19.87
C LEU A 53 -2.14 -1.15 -21.34
N LYS A 54 -1.69 -2.00 -22.25
CA LYS A 54 -1.42 -1.71 -23.67
C LYS A 54 -0.41 -0.59 -23.91
N ASP A 55 -0.56 0.57 -23.23
CA ASP A 55 0.35 1.72 -23.30
C ASP A 55 0.90 2.09 -21.93
N TYR A 56 2.21 2.02 -21.77
CA TYR A 56 2.98 2.35 -20.56
C TYR A 56 3.76 3.66 -20.69
N SER A 57 3.70 4.34 -21.83
CA SER A 57 4.54 5.51 -22.15
C SER A 57 4.35 6.67 -21.16
N GLN A 58 3.14 6.82 -20.65
CA GLN A 58 2.79 7.87 -19.71
C GLN A 58 3.27 7.58 -18.26
N LEU A 59 3.57 6.32 -17.92
CA LEU A 59 3.93 5.95 -16.56
C LEU A 59 5.34 6.40 -16.20
N LYS A 60 5.47 7.08 -15.08
CA LYS A 60 6.74 7.55 -14.51
C LYS A 60 7.05 6.81 -13.20
N PRO A 61 8.31 6.78 -12.77
CA PRO A 61 8.65 6.25 -11.45
C PRO A 61 7.88 6.98 -10.36
N GLY A 62 7.13 6.22 -9.54
CA GLY A 62 6.38 6.79 -8.42
C GLY A 62 7.25 7.07 -7.21
N ARG A 63 6.82 8.02 -6.36
CA ARG A 63 7.43 8.31 -5.06
C ARG A 63 7.28 7.12 -4.10
N ARG A 64 7.84 7.23 -2.88
CA ARG A 64 7.79 6.15 -1.89
C ARG A 64 6.38 5.77 -1.46
N ASP A 65 5.49 6.75 -1.44
CA ASP A 65 4.07 6.66 -1.07
C ASP A 65 3.15 6.29 -2.24
N GLN A 66 3.69 6.06 -3.42
CA GLN A 66 2.95 5.75 -4.64
C GLN A 66 3.29 4.34 -5.16
N ALA A 67 2.53 3.87 -6.14
CA ALA A 67 2.86 2.70 -6.94
C ALA A 67 4.25 2.82 -7.57
N LYS A 68 4.86 1.72 -7.95
CA LYS A 68 6.22 1.70 -8.51
C LYS A 68 6.33 2.50 -9.79
N ARG A 69 5.32 2.39 -10.64
CA ARG A 69 5.12 3.25 -11.80
C ARG A 69 3.71 3.82 -11.74
N VAL A 70 3.55 5.08 -12.05
CA VAL A 70 2.28 5.79 -11.92
C VAL A 70 2.14 6.86 -13.00
N TYR A 71 0.95 6.97 -13.52
CA TYR A 71 0.46 8.11 -14.30
C TYR A 71 -0.78 8.67 -13.59
N ILE A 72 -0.89 9.97 -13.49
CA ILE A 72 -2.09 10.69 -13.03
C ILE A 72 -2.25 11.86 -13.98
N ASP A 73 -3.41 11.95 -14.62
CA ASP A 73 -3.75 13.06 -15.49
C ASP A 73 -3.83 14.35 -14.65
N PRO A 74 -2.95 15.35 -14.92
CA PRO A 74 -2.94 16.59 -14.17
C PRO A 74 -4.18 17.45 -14.43
N SER A 75 -4.87 17.23 -15.53
CA SER A 75 -6.10 17.96 -15.92
C SER A 75 -7.37 17.35 -15.32
N ALA A 76 -7.31 16.12 -14.79
CA ALA A 76 -8.47 15.43 -14.25
C ALA A 76 -9.10 16.18 -13.06
N ASP A 77 -10.41 16.39 -13.14
CA ASP A 77 -11.20 16.87 -12.01
C ASP A 77 -11.73 15.69 -11.17
N TRP A 78 -10.93 15.28 -10.20
CA TRP A 78 -11.27 14.17 -9.30
C TRP A 78 -12.48 14.47 -8.40
N SER A 79 -12.84 15.74 -8.20
CA SER A 79 -13.96 16.13 -7.32
C SER A 79 -15.32 15.75 -7.85
N LYS A 80 -15.43 15.48 -9.16
CA LYS A 80 -16.68 15.07 -9.81
C LYS A 80 -17.05 13.60 -9.56
N TYR A 81 -16.09 12.75 -9.14
CA TYR A 81 -16.32 11.33 -8.95
C TYR A 81 -16.82 11.05 -7.52
N THR A 82 -18.04 10.60 -7.43
CA THR A 82 -18.67 10.13 -6.19
C THR A 82 -19.03 8.65 -6.24
N GLY A 83 -19.15 8.10 -7.44
CA GLY A 83 -19.37 6.69 -7.69
C GLY A 83 -18.09 6.00 -8.15
N VAL A 84 -17.96 4.71 -7.79
CA VAL A 84 -16.88 3.83 -8.26
C VAL A 84 -17.49 2.55 -8.80
N CYS A 85 -17.11 2.17 -9.99
CA CYS A 85 -17.38 0.89 -10.62
C CYS A 85 -16.09 0.08 -10.66
N ILE A 86 -16.05 -1.05 -9.96
CA ILE A 86 -14.92 -1.97 -10.00
C ILE A 86 -15.25 -3.04 -11.02
N GLU A 87 -14.51 -3.08 -12.14
CA GLU A 87 -14.64 -4.16 -13.11
C GLU A 87 -14.14 -5.50 -12.53
N PRO A 88 -14.53 -6.63 -13.08
CA PRO A 88 -14.01 -7.93 -12.67
C PRO A 88 -12.49 -7.94 -12.70
N ILE A 89 -11.86 -8.35 -11.59
CA ILE A 89 -10.39 -8.43 -11.50
C ILE A 89 -9.89 -9.50 -12.47
N GLU A 90 -9.01 -9.12 -13.37
CA GLU A 90 -8.43 -10.05 -14.34
C GLU A 90 -7.20 -10.77 -13.78
N LEU A 91 -6.97 -12.00 -14.24
CA LEU A 91 -5.70 -12.69 -14.12
C LEU A 91 -4.98 -12.60 -15.46
N TRP A 92 -4.06 -11.66 -15.56
CA TRP A 92 -3.37 -11.40 -16.82
C TRP A 92 -2.08 -12.21 -16.93
N HIS A 93 -2.10 -13.21 -17.78
CA HIS A 93 -0.95 -14.06 -18.04
C HIS A 93 -0.02 -13.39 -19.04
N SER A 94 1.11 -12.90 -18.56
CA SER A 94 2.17 -12.38 -19.43
C SER A 94 2.93 -13.52 -20.09
N ASP A 95 3.53 -13.25 -21.25
CA ASP A 95 4.42 -14.19 -21.95
C ASP A 95 5.77 -14.41 -21.24
N ASP A 96 5.98 -13.83 -20.04
CA ASP A 96 7.20 -14.02 -19.28
C ASP A 96 7.27 -15.48 -18.75
N PRO A 97 8.22 -16.30 -19.24
CA PRO A 97 8.38 -17.69 -18.78
C PRO A 97 8.75 -17.80 -17.30
N LYS A 98 9.11 -16.70 -16.65
CA LYS A 98 9.38 -16.63 -15.21
C LYS A 98 8.12 -16.38 -14.39
N SER A 99 7.01 -16.00 -15.01
CA SER A 99 5.73 -15.81 -14.32
C SER A 99 5.32 -17.05 -13.55
N LYS A 100 4.80 -16.84 -12.35
CA LYS A 100 4.30 -17.91 -11.48
C LYS A 100 2.77 -17.96 -11.48
N LEU A 101 2.11 -16.96 -12.00
CA LEU A 101 0.65 -16.86 -12.02
C LEU A 101 0.01 -18.07 -12.71
N GLY A 102 0.47 -18.41 -13.91
CA GLY A 102 -0.04 -19.56 -14.68
C GLY A 102 0.25 -20.94 -14.08
N ARG A 103 1.03 -21.01 -12.99
CA ARG A 103 1.33 -22.26 -12.25
C ARG A 103 0.45 -22.44 -11.01
N LEU A 104 -0.45 -21.50 -10.76
CA LEU A 104 -1.41 -21.61 -9.66
C LEU A 104 -2.57 -22.52 -10.08
N SER A 105 -3.14 -23.25 -9.13
CA SER A 105 -4.37 -23.99 -9.38
C SER A 105 -5.54 -23.03 -9.65
N LYS A 106 -6.62 -23.52 -10.25
CA LYS A 106 -7.81 -22.68 -10.50
C LYS A 106 -8.40 -22.13 -9.20
N GLU A 107 -8.44 -22.94 -8.17
CA GLU A 107 -8.94 -22.57 -6.84
C GLU A 107 -8.09 -21.43 -6.22
N ASP A 108 -6.77 -21.51 -6.38
CA ASP A 108 -5.86 -20.44 -5.94
C ASP A 108 -6.09 -19.15 -6.72
N GLN A 109 -6.31 -19.25 -8.03
CA GLN A 109 -6.58 -18.11 -8.90
C GLN A 109 -7.88 -17.42 -8.52
N GLU A 110 -8.96 -18.18 -8.35
CA GLU A 110 -10.26 -17.69 -7.89
C GLU A 110 -10.19 -17.06 -6.51
N LEU A 111 -9.44 -17.68 -5.59
CA LEU A 111 -9.21 -17.13 -4.25
C LEU A 111 -8.57 -15.74 -4.31
N LEU A 112 -7.56 -15.55 -5.16
CA LEU A 112 -6.86 -14.27 -5.28
C LEU A 112 -7.74 -13.18 -5.89
N VAL A 113 -8.48 -13.51 -6.95
CA VAL A 113 -9.42 -12.57 -7.61
C VAL A 113 -10.50 -12.14 -6.61
N ASN A 114 -11.17 -13.09 -5.97
CA ASN A 114 -12.24 -12.82 -5.03
C ASN A 114 -11.74 -12.02 -3.82
N TYR A 115 -10.57 -12.37 -3.30
CA TYR A 115 -9.98 -11.64 -2.17
C TYR A 115 -9.68 -10.19 -2.53
N PHE A 116 -9.06 -9.95 -3.68
CA PHE A 116 -8.69 -8.58 -4.08
C PHE A 116 -9.93 -7.73 -4.38
N TYR A 117 -10.92 -8.31 -5.07
CA TYR A 117 -12.21 -7.66 -5.30
C TYR A 117 -12.90 -7.27 -3.99
N THR A 118 -12.95 -8.19 -3.03
CA THR A 118 -13.53 -7.93 -1.71
C THR A 118 -12.78 -6.83 -0.96
N ALA A 119 -11.45 -6.87 -0.93
CA ALA A 119 -10.64 -5.84 -0.28
C ALA A 119 -10.86 -4.45 -0.89
N LEU A 120 -10.93 -4.34 -2.22
CA LEU A 120 -11.24 -3.08 -2.90
C LEU A 120 -12.63 -2.57 -2.53
N ASN A 121 -13.65 -3.44 -2.56
CA ASN A 121 -15.02 -3.08 -2.18
C ASN A 121 -15.09 -2.57 -0.73
N GLU A 122 -14.52 -3.30 0.23
CA GLU A 122 -14.56 -2.96 1.65
C GLU A 122 -13.88 -1.62 1.96
N HIS A 123 -12.80 -1.30 1.27
CA HIS A 123 -12.11 -0.04 1.47
C HIS A 123 -12.80 1.12 0.76
N LEU A 124 -13.13 0.98 -0.52
CA LEU A 124 -13.70 2.06 -1.33
C LEU A 124 -15.14 2.42 -0.92
N ALA A 125 -15.91 1.47 -0.37
CA ALA A 125 -17.25 1.73 0.15
C ALA A 125 -17.30 2.73 1.33
N LYS A 126 -16.16 3.05 1.94
CA LYS A 126 -16.07 4.02 3.05
C LYS A 126 -16.26 5.45 2.55
N ASP A 127 -15.73 5.77 1.39
CA ASP A 127 -15.65 7.13 0.86
C ASP A 127 -16.39 7.33 -0.46
N PHE A 128 -16.81 6.24 -1.14
CA PHE A 128 -17.44 6.25 -2.45
C PHE A 128 -18.68 5.37 -2.51
N HIS A 129 -19.63 5.75 -3.38
CA HIS A 129 -20.77 4.87 -3.71
C HIS A 129 -20.32 3.83 -4.72
N LEU A 130 -20.38 2.55 -4.34
CA LEU A 130 -20.09 1.47 -5.28
C LEU A 130 -21.29 1.25 -6.20
N VAL A 131 -21.04 1.21 -7.50
CA VAL A 131 -22.03 1.03 -8.55
C VAL A 131 -21.60 -0.09 -9.50
N ASN A 132 -22.55 -0.70 -10.19
CA ASN A 132 -22.29 -1.83 -11.09
C ASN A 132 -22.16 -1.40 -12.58
N GLN A 133 -22.31 -0.11 -12.86
CA GLN A 133 -22.28 0.40 -14.23
C GLN A 133 -21.50 1.70 -14.32
N ALA A 134 -20.75 1.86 -15.41
CA ALA A 134 -20.11 3.10 -15.76
C ALA A 134 -21.14 4.17 -16.13
N GLY A 135 -20.80 5.44 -15.90
CA GLY A 135 -21.67 6.56 -16.19
C GLY A 135 -21.10 7.90 -15.72
N PRO A 136 -21.86 8.98 -15.84
CA PRO A 136 -21.46 10.30 -15.38
C PRO A 136 -21.16 10.32 -13.87
N GLY A 137 -20.01 10.88 -13.48
CA GLY A 137 -19.59 10.95 -12.06
C GLY A 137 -19.11 9.63 -11.45
N VAL A 138 -18.98 8.59 -12.28
CA VAL A 138 -18.44 7.28 -11.89
C VAL A 138 -17.01 7.14 -12.36
N LEU A 139 -16.14 6.72 -11.47
CA LEU A 139 -14.78 6.28 -11.78
C LEU A 139 -14.78 4.77 -12.01
N VAL A 140 -14.31 4.32 -13.16
CA VAL A 140 -14.15 2.89 -13.44
C VAL A 140 -12.75 2.45 -13.05
N ILE A 141 -12.65 1.37 -12.30
CA ILE A 141 -11.40 0.71 -11.95
C ILE A 141 -11.30 -0.57 -12.76
N HIS A 142 -10.35 -0.59 -13.70
CA HIS A 142 -9.98 -1.74 -14.51
C HIS A 142 -8.58 -2.20 -14.09
N CYS A 143 -8.45 -3.40 -13.52
CA CYS A 143 -7.17 -3.87 -13.02
C CYS A 143 -7.01 -5.40 -13.11
N ALA A 144 -5.75 -5.81 -13.11
CA ALA A 144 -5.36 -7.20 -13.20
C ALA A 144 -4.28 -7.56 -12.17
N ILE A 145 -4.32 -8.81 -11.72
CA ILE A 145 -3.19 -9.46 -11.06
C ILE A 145 -2.31 -10.03 -12.18
N THR A 146 -1.09 -9.51 -12.30
CA THR A 146 -0.16 -9.87 -13.38
C THR A 146 0.96 -10.79 -12.92
N GLU A 147 1.17 -10.91 -11.62
CA GLU A 147 2.07 -11.90 -11.01
C GLU A 147 1.62 -12.22 -9.58
N ALA A 148 1.65 -13.49 -9.23
CA ALA A 148 1.42 -13.93 -7.86
C ALA A 148 2.30 -15.14 -7.54
N LYS A 149 2.98 -15.09 -6.39
CA LYS A 149 3.88 -16.12 -5.93
C LYS A 149 3.59 -16.46 -4.48
N LYS A 150 3.32 -17.75 -4.23
CA LYS A 150 3.12 -18.27 -2.88
C LYS A 150 4.33 -18.02 -1.98
N SER A 151 4.08 -17.72 -0.71
CA SER A 151 5.09 -17.83 0.34
C SER A 151 5.50 -19.29 0.46
N ARG A 152 6.80 -19.54 0.49
CA ARG A 152 7.33 -20.87 0.85
C ARG A 152 7.84 -20.77 2.27
N PRO A 153 7.41 -21.63 3.19
CA PRO A 153 8.04 -21.75 4.50
C PRO A 153 9.47 -22.25 4.29
N VAL A 154 10.40 -21.34 4.04
CA VAL A 154 11.80 -21.64 4.26
C VAL A 154 11.89 -21.80 5.76
N SER A 155 12.12 -23.02 6.21
CA SER A 155 12.32 -23.26 7.65
C SER A 155 13.38 -22.27 8.11
N ASN A 156 12.99 -21.35 9.00
CA ASN A 156 13.89 -20.30 9.47
C ASN A 156 15.16 -20.87 10.12
N LEU A 157 15.13 -22.15 10.48
CA LEU A 157 16.25 -22.91 11.00
C LEU A 157 17.42 -22.97 9.99
N VAL A 158 17.16 -23.32 8.73
CA VAL A 158 18.22 -23.48 7.73
C VAL A 158 18.88 -22.14 7.40
N SER A 159 18.08 -21.07 7.26
CA SER A 159 18.64 -19.75 6.93
C SER A 159 19.33 -19.04 8.12
N SER A 160 19.09 -19.52 9.35
CA SER A 160 19.66 -18.95 10.57
C SER A 160 20.92 -19.65 11.05
N ILE A 161 21.04 -20.94 10.79
CA ILE A 161 22.12 -21.80 11.30
C ILE A 161 23.26 -21.96 10.27
N VAL A 162 22.95 -21.92 8.98
CA VAL A 162 23.97 -22.08 7.92
C VAL A 162 24.46 -20.73 7.46
N PRO A 163 25.75 -20.38 7.63
CA PRO A 163 26.31 -19.07 7.22
C PRO A 163 26.07 -18.77 5.75
N TYR A 164 26.11 -19.78 4.87
CA TYR A 164 25.80 -19.64 3.45
C TYR A 164 24.33 -19.28 3.17
N GLY A 165 23.37 -19.76 3.95
CA GLY A 165 21.96 -19.44 3.80
C GLY A 165 21.65 -17.96 4.10
N ARG A 166 22.39 -17.37 5.05
CA ARG A 166 22.33 -15.91 5.34
C ARG A 166 22.92 -15.09 4.21
N ALA A 167 24.07 -15.48 3.66
CA ALA A 167 24.70 -14.81 2.53
C ALA A 167 23.79 -14.82 1.28
N LEU A 168 23.18 -15.97 0.96
CA LEU A 168 22.22 -16.08 -0.16
C LEU A 168 20.97 -15.22 0.07
N SER A 169 20.44 -15.17 1.29
CA SER A 169 19.27 -14.35 1.64
C SER A 169 19.59 -12.87 1.54
N LEU A 170 20.79 -12.47 1.98
CA LEU A 170 21.29 -11.09 1.85
C LEU A 170 21.55 -10.72 0.38
N ALA A 171 22.20 -11.62 -0.38
CA ALA A 171 22.44 -11.41 -1.81
C ALA A 171 21.11 -11.25 -2.57
N LYS A 172 20.10 -12.07 -2.31
CA LYS A 172 18.76 -11.90 -2.91
C LYS A 172 18.10 -10.60 -2.50
N ARG A 173 18.22 -10.17 -1.23
CA ARG A 173 17.72 -8.85 -0.79
C ARG A 173 18.43 -7.70 -1.51
N VAL A 174 19.73 -7.84 -1.75
CA VAL A 174 20.52 -6.83 -2.45
C VAL A 174 20.12 -6.75 -3.93
N VAL A 175 19.91 -7.92 -4.59
CA VAL A 175 19.59 -7.97 -6.03
C VAL A 175 18.10 -7.72 -6.31
N PHE A 176 17.19 -8.36 -5.56
CA PHE A 176 15.76 -8.35 -5.85
C PHE A 176 14.92 -7.52 -4.87
N GLY A 177 15.50 -7.04 -3.78
CA GLY A 177 14.81 -6.26 -2.75
C GLY A 177 13.89 -7.11 -1.84
N THR A 178 13.83 -8.45 -2.01
CA THR A 178 12.94 -9.35 -1.29
C THR A 178 13.70 -10.49 -0.63
N GLY A 179 13.20 -11.00 0.51
CA GLY A 179 13.77 -12.16 1.20
C GLY A 179 13.46 -13.48 0.48
N LEU A 180 14.24 -14.52 0.78
CA LEU A 180 13.94 -15.90 0.36
C LEU A 180 12.62 -16.35 1.02
N GLY A 181 11.75 -17.00 0.22
CA GLY A 181 10.54 -17.65 0.72
C GLY A 181 9.35 -16.73 0.96
N VAL A 182 9.46 -15.41 0.74
CA VAL A 182 8.31 -14.49 0.83
C VAL A 182 7.44 -14.59 -0.42
N GLY A 183 6.14 -14.40 -0.23
CA GLY A 183 5.18 -14.24 -1.32
C GLY A 183 5.34 -12.86 -1.97
N GLU A 184 4.99 -12.80 -3.24
CA GLU A 184 5.06 -11.57 -4.03
C GLU A 184 3.79 -11.47 -4.88
N CYS A 185 3.30 -10.25 -5.08
CA CYS A 185 2.18 -9.96 -5.97
C CYS A 185 2.49 -8.72 -6.80
N GLN A 186 2.09 -8.73 -8.07
CA GLN A 186 2.12 -7.56 -8.94
C GLN A 186 0.71 -7.31 -9.47
N VAL A 187 0.34 -6.05 -9.50
CA VAL A 187 -0.91 -5.58 -10.10
C VAL A 187 -0.62 -4.48 -11.08
N GLU A 188 -1.46 -4.43 -12.10
CA GLU A 188 -1.55 -3.32 -13.03
C GLU A 188 -3.00 -2.84 -13.05
N GLY A 189 -3.21 -1.54 -13.17
CA GLY A 189 -4.55 -0.99 -13.19
C GLY A 189 -4.60 0.37 -13.84
N GLU A 190 -5.77 0.68 -14.39
CA GLU A 190 -6.10 1.99 -14.92
C GLU A 190 -7.44 2.47 -14.35
N PHE A 191 -7.56 3.76 -14.26
CA PHE A 191 -8.72 4.48 -13.74
C PHE A 191 -9.29 5.30 -14.87
N LEU A 192 -10.53 5.00 -15.22
CA LEU A 192 -11.17 5.57 -16.39
C LEU A 192 -12.35 6.46 -15.97
N ASP A 193 -12.57 7.52 -16.70
CA ASP A 193 -13.83 8.28 -16.62
C ASP A 193 -14.98 7.39 -17.13
N GLY A 194 -15.98 7.15 -16.29
CA GLY A 194 -17.06 6.22 -16.60
C GLY A 194 -17.98 6.68 -17.74
N GLN A 195 -17.94 7.96 -18.13
CA GLN A 195 -18.75 8.48 -19.24
C GLN A 195 -17.98 8.44 -20.56
N THR A 196 -16.69 8.78 -20.54
CA THR A 196 -15.89 8.97 -21.75
C THR A 196 -14.92 7.85 -22.04
N GLY A 197 -14.61 7.03 -21.03
CA GLY A 197 -13.54 6.02 -21.09
C GLY A 197 -12.12 6.61 -21.05
N GLN A 198 -11.97 7.92 -20.85
CA GLN A 198 -10.66 8.55 -20.77
C GLN A 198 -9.85 8.01 -19.60
N ARG A 199 -8.58 7.67 -19.85
CA ARG A 199 -7.66 7.26 -18.79
C ARG A 199 -7.27 8.47 -17.93
N LEU A 200 -7.59 8.42 -16.66
CA LEU A 200 -7.30 9.45 -15.67
C LEU A 200 -6.05 9.12 -14.83
N ALA A 201 -5.80 7.86 -14.61
CA ALA A 201 -4.59 7.37 -13.96
C ALA A 201 -4.27 5.94 -14.43
N ALA A 202 -3.01 5.54 -14.27
CA ALA A 202 -2.57 4.17 -14.45
C ALA A 202 -1.45 3.84 -13.47
N VAL A 203 -1.40 2.60 -13.01
CA VAL A 203 -0.43 2.14 -12.02
C VAL A 203 0.13 0.77 -12.37
N VAL A 204 1.41 0.57 -12.05
CA VAL A 204 2.05 -0.74 -11.96
C VAL A 204 2.75 -0.80 -10.62
N ASP A 205 2.37 -1.74 -9.78
CA ASP A 205 3.05 -1.94 -8.49
C ASP A 205 3.29 -3.42 -8.20
N ARG A 206 4.39 -3.68 -7.51
CA ARG A 206 4.75 -5.02 -7.06
C ARG A 206 5.20 -4.96 -5.62
N ARG A 207 4.56 -5.76 -4.79
CA ARG A 207 4.88 -5.87 -3.39
C ARG A 207 5.26 -7.29 -3.01
N ALA A 208 6.08 -7.39 -1.99
CA ALA A 208 6.47 -8.65 -1.38
C ALA A 208 6.18 -8.58 0.12
N GLY A 209 5.91 -9.71 0.73
CA GLY A 209 5.79 -9.83 2.16
C GLY A 209 7.08 -9.45 2.87
N THR A 210 6.94 -9.10 4.13
CA THR A 210 8.05 -9.06 5.08
C THR A 210 8.07 -10.39 5.83
N LYS A 211 9.20 -10.79 6.41
CA LYS A 211 9.26 -12.00 7.25
C LYS A 211 8.54 -11.82 8.60
N ALA A 212 7.45 -11.05 8.63
CA ALA A 212 6.66 -10.85 9.83
C ALA A 212 5.91 -12.12 10.23
N LEU A 213 5.74 -12.32 11.53
CA LEU A 213 5.06 -13.50 12.09
C LEU A 213 3.62 -13.68 11.56
N ARG A 214 2.96 -12.58 11.19
CA ARG A 214 1.56 -12.58 10.74
C ARG A 214 1.36 -13.35 9.44
N SER A 215 2.27 -13.23 8.48
CA SER A 215 2.16 -13.94 7.20
C SER A 215 2.28 -15.45 7.32
N LYS A 216 2.79 -15.97 8.43
CA LYS A 216 2.89 -17.41 8.68
C LYS A 216 1.56 -18.05 9.04
N PHE A 217 0.62 -17.29 9.59
CA PHE A 217 -0.70 -17.79 10.01
C PHE A 217 -1.75 -17.74 8.91
N ASP A 218 -1.50 -16.94 7.84
CA ASP A 218 -2.46 -16.72 6.75
C ASP A 218 -2.27 -17.69 5.56
N GLY A 219 -1.53 -18.78 5.76
CA GLY A 219 -1.27 -19.78 4.73
C GLY A 219 -0.28 -19.32 3.65
N SER A 220 -0.26 -20.01 2.52
CA SER A 220 0.72 -19.78 1.45
C SER A 220 0.55 -18.48 0.69
N PHE A 221 -0.60 -17.79 0.83
CA PHE A 221 -0.90 -16.51 0.20
C PHE A 221 -0.97 -15.34 1.19
N GLY A 222 -0.63 -15.51 2.46
CA GLY A 222 -0.67 -14.44 3.45
C GLY A 222 0.06 -13.15 3.01
N ASP A 223 1.25 -13.29 2.44
CA ASP A 223 2.02 -12.14 1.92
C ASP A 223 1.32 -11.45 0.72
N VAL A 224 0.64 -12.24 -0.13
CA VAL A 224 -0.10 -11.73 -1.29
C VAL A 224 -1.35 -10.97 -0.84
N LYS A 225 -2.11 -11.53 0.10
CA LYS A 225 -3.29 -10.89 0.69
C LYS A 225 -2.93 -9.57 1.37
N LEU A 226 -1.85 -9.55 2.16
CA LEU A 226 -1.35 -8.31 2.77
C LEU A 226 -0.95 -7.24 1.74
N ALA A 227 -0.46 -7.65 0.57
CA ALA A 227 -0.20 -6.70 -0.53
C ALA A 227 -1.50 -6.14 -1.10
N MET A 228 -2.54 -6.97 -1.26
CA MET A 228 -3.86 -6.57 -1.74
C MET A 228 -4.56 -5.62 -0.77
N ASP A 229 -4.54 -5.91 0.53
CA ASP A 229 -5.07 -5.03 1.58
C ASP A 229 -4.36 -3.67 1.56
N TYR A 230 -3.02 -3.69 1.44
CA TYR A 230 -2.24 -2.46 1.32
C TYR A 230 -2.68 -1.62 0.12
N TRP A 231 -2.89 -2.23 -1.05
CA TRP A 231 -3.31 -1.48 -2.24
C TRP A 231 -4.72 -0.94 -2.10
N ALA A 232 -5.65 -1.72 -1.57
CA ALA A 232 -7.03 -1.30 -1.36
C ALA A 232 -7.12 -0.10 -0.40
N GLU A 233 -6.42 -0.16 0.74
CA GLU A 233 -6.35 0.92 1.72
C GLU A 233 -5.71 2.19 1.14
N HIS A 234 -4.58 2.03 0.43
CA HIS A 234 -3.85 3.18 -0.13
C HIS A 234 -4.57 3.81 -1.32
N LEU A 235 -5.31 3.02 -2.09
CA LEU A 235 -6.13 3.53 -3.19
C LEU A 235 -7.26 4.40 -2.66
N ASP A 236 -8.02 3.91 -1.68
CA ASP A 236 -9.10 4.65 -1.04
C ASP A 236 -8.61 6.00 -0.51
N GLY A 237 -7.58 5.99 0.36
CA GLY A 237 -7.01 7.22 0.90
C GLY A 237 -6.47 8.17 -0.16
N ARG A 238 -5.93 7.65 -1.28
CA ARG A 238 -5.40 8.48 -2.35
C ARG A 238 -6.50 9.12 -3.19
N MET A 239 -7.53 8.37 -3.50
CA MET A 239 -8.68 8.88 -4.24
C MET A 239 -9.42 9.94 -3.43
N ALA A 240 -9.62 9.72 -2.13
CA ALA A 240 -10.20 10.70 -1.22
C ALA A 240 -9.36 12.00 -1.19
N GLN A 241 -8.03 11.90 -1.06
CA GLN A 241 -7.14 13.07 -1.11
C GLN A 241 -7.23 13.85 -2.43
N LEU A 242 -7.26 13.16 -3.57
CA LEU A 242 -7.36 13.80 -4.89
C LEU A 242 -8.70 14.53 -5.06
N ARG A 243 -9.80 13.91 -4.61
CA ARG A 243 -11.14 14.49 -4.59
C ARG A 243 -11.19 15.77 -3.75
N ASP A 244 -10.69 15.68 -2.53
CA ASP A 244 -10.81 16.77 -1.55
C ASP A 244 -9.87 17.94 -1.87
N ALA A 245 -8.67 17.67 -2.38
CA ALA A 245 -7.76 18.72 -2.84
C ALA A 245 -8.33 19.59 -3.98
N LYS A 246 -9.11 18.97 -4.87
CA LYS A 246 -9.79 19.73 -5.95
C LYS A 246 -11.02 20.49 -5.45
N ARG A 247 -11.76 19.93 -4.46
CA ARG A 247 -12.90 20.63 -3.84
C ARG A 247 -12.46 21.89 -3.11
N ALA A 248 -11.40 21.81 -2.31
CA ALA A 248 -10.83 22.97 -1.63
C ALA A 248 -10.44 24.06 -2.61
N LYS A 249 -9.73 23.72 -3.69
CA LYS A 249 -9.30 24.68 -4.72
C LYS A 249 -10.45 25.35 -5.47
N LYS A 250 -11.64 24.72 -5.52
CA LYS A 250 -12.83 25.25 -6.18
C LYS A 250 -13.65 26.18 -5.27
N GLN A 251 -13.46 26.09 -3.95
CA GLN A 251 -14.09 26.99 -2.97
C GLN A 251 -13.31 28.31 -2.79
N ASP A 252 -12.03 28.34 -3.17
CA ASP A 252 -11.16 29.51 -3.09
C ASP A 252 -11.20 30.41 -4.35
N LEU A 253 -12.05 30.09 -5.36
CA LEU A 253 -12.27 30.82 -6.61
C LEU A 253 -13.68 31.44 -6.65
#